data_5f2b8e6dbdf2e51a0a1fba998e8579b4
#
_entry.id   5f2b8e6dbdf2e51a0a1fba998e8579b4
#
_cell.length_a   1.000
_cell.length_b   1.000
_cell.length_c   1.000
_cell.angle_alpha   90.00
_cell.angle_beta   90.00
_cell.angle_gamma   90.00
#
_symmetry.space_group_name_H-M   'P 1'
#
loop_
_entity.id
_entity.type
_entity.pdbx_description
1 polymer ?
#
loop_
_entity_poly.entity_id
_entity_poly.type
_entity_poly.pdbx_seq_one_letter_code
_entity_poly.pdbx_strand_id
1 'polypeptide(L)'
;VNVVNKILAILCLGFTLYTGMNMVLAEEPVYYNQKITVHSGDTMWSIANRWSDDKEDVREVMHRICEANNLKSKHIYPGQVLTIPVKAVTQNDFMLAGK
;
A
#
# COMPACT_ATOMS: atom_id res chain seq x y z
N VAL A 1 44.96 23.14 4.56
CA VAL A 1 43.69 22.66 4.14
C VAL A 1 43.43 23.01 2.69
N ASN A 2 43.11 22.05 1.97
CA ASN A 2 43.18 22.09 0.53
C ASN A 2 41.80 22.32 -0.12
N VAL A 3 41.82 22.92 -1.27
CA VAL A 3 40.63 23.15 -2.08
C VAL A 3 39.90 21.83 -2.37
N VAL A 4 40.68 20.74 -2.49
CA VAL A 4 40.12 19.40 -2.74
C VAL A 4 39.22 18.95 -1.59
N ASN A 5 39.57 19.19 -0.35
CA ASN A 5 38.75 18.82 0.79
C ASN A 5 37.44 19.62 0.85
N LYS A 6 37.52 20.91 0.49
CA LYS A 6 36.33 21.76 0.42
C LYS A 6 35.35 21.29 -0.69
N ILE A 7 35.90 20.95 -1.86
CA ILE A 7 35.10 20.45 -2.98
C ILE A 7 34.45 19.13 -2.62
N LEU A 8 35.17 18.24 -1.95
CA LEU A 8 34.63 16.95 -1.53
C LEU A 8 33.50 17.10 -0.52
N ALA A 9 33.64 18.04 0.43
CA ALA A 9 32.58 18.33 1.39
C ALA A 9 31.33 18.87 0.74
N ILE A 10 31.45 19.74 -0.25
CA ILE A 10 30.32 20.31 -0.98
C ILE A 10 29.62 19.22 -1.79
N LEU A 11 30.36 18.32 -2.43
CA LEU A 11 29.81 17.20 -3.20
C LEU A 11 29.04 16.24 -2.31
N CYS A 12 29.57 15.91 -1.12
CA CYS A 12 28.89 15.05 -0.15
C CYS A 12 27.59 15.67 0.33
N LEU A 13 27.59 16.97 0.62
CA LEU A 13 26.40 17.69 1.05
C LEU A 13 25.32 17.69 -0.05
N GLY A 14 25.72 17.96 -1.29
CA GLY A 14 24.82 17.95 -2.42
C GLY A 14 24.19 16.59 -2.66
N PHE A 15 24.98 15.53 -2.55
CA PHE A 15 24.48 14.16 -2.70
C PHE A 15 23.49 13.79 -1.59
N THR A 16 23.78 14.16 -0.35
CA THR A 16 22.89 13.90 0.77
C THR A 16 21.55 14.62 0.61
N LEU A 17 21.59 15.88 0.19
CA LEU A 17 20.38 16.65 -0.06
C LEU A 17 19.56 16.07 -1.20
N TYR A 18 20.23 15.64 -2.25
CA TYR A 18 19.55 15.04 -3.41
C TYR A 18 18.83 13.75 -3.04
N THR A 19 19.47 12.85 -2.31
CA THR A 19 18.86 11.60 -1.89
C THR A 19 17.72 11.84 -0.90
N GLY A 20 17.89 12.79 0.01
CA GLY A 20 16.85 13.17 0.96
C GLY A 20 15.60 13.70 0.28
N MET A 21 15.78 14.54 -0.73
CA MET A 21 14.64 15.08 -1.50
C MET A 21 13.85 13.99 -2.21
N ASN A 22 14.55 13.05 -2.83
CA ASN A 22 13.88 11.95 -3.54
C ASN A 22 13.06 11.07 -2.59
N MET A 23 13.55 10.84 -1.39
CA MET A 23 12.81 10.07 -0.39
C MET A 23 11.57 10.80 0.11
N VAL A 24 11.65 12.12 0.26
CA VAL A 24 10.53 12.95 0.71
C VAL A 24 9.40 13.00 -0.33
N LEU A 25 9.74 12.93 -1.61
CA LEU A 25 8.76 13.00 -2.69
C LEU A 25 8.07 11.66 -2.97
N ALA A 26 8.54 10.57 -2.38
CA ALA A 26 7.91 9.25 -2.53
C ALA A 26 6.61 9.21 -1.70
N GLU A 27 5.47 9.13 -2.37
CA GLU A 27 4.19 8.99 -1.71
C GLU A 27 3.88 7.50 -1.48
N GLU A 28 3.58 7.14 -0.23
CA GLU A 28 3.16 5.79 0.10
C GLU A 28 1.64 5.69 0.01
N PRO A 29 1.12 4.54 -0.45
CA PRO A 29 -0.32 4.36 -0.51
C PRO A 29 -0.92 4.37 0.89
N VAL A 30 -2.05 5.05 1.05
CA VAL A 30 -2.78 5.12 2.31
C VAL A 30 -3.92 4.11 2.26
N TYR A 31 -4.07 3.32 3.33
CA TYR A 31 -5.13 2.33 3.43
C TYR A 31 -6.05 2.68 4.60
N TYR A 32 -7.34 2.41 4.43
CA TYR A 32 -8.30 2.45 5.52
C TYR A 32 -8.88 1.06 5.73
N ASN A 33 -9.30 0.78 6.95
CA ASN A 33 -9.80 -0.55 7.31
C ASN A 33 -11.32 -0.59 7.21
N GLN A 34 -11.81 -1.55 6.43
CA GLN A 34 -13.23 -1.85 6.28
C GLN A 34 -13.52 -3.21 6.89
N LYS A 35 -14.52 -3.30 7.77
CA LYS A 35 -14.93 -4.59 8.35
C LYS A 35 -16.06 -5.19 7.53
N ILE A 36 -15.90 -6.47 7.22
CA ILE A 36 -16.94 -7.24 6.52
C ILE A 36 -17.20 -8.54 7.26
N THR A 37 -18.37 -9.13 7.02
CA THR A 37 -18.71 -10.45 7.53
C THR A 37 -18.67 -11.45 6.38
N VAL A 38 -18.03 -12.59 6.60
CA VAL A 38 -17.94 -13.66 5.62
C VAL A 38 -19.29 -14.36 5.55
N HIS A 39 -19.80 -14.55 4.33
CA HIS A 39 -21.04 -15.27 4.07
C HIS A 39 -20.75 -16.67 3.56
N SER A 40 -21.75 -17.55 3.66
CA SER A 40 -21.62 -18.91 3.13
C SER A 40 -21.32 -18.88 1.63
N GLY A 41 -20.29 -19.63 1.22
CA GLY A 41 -19.84 -19.67 -0.16
C GLY A 41 -18.74 -18.66 -0.50
N ASP A 42 -18.43 -17.72 0.39
CA ASP A 42 -17.34 -16.76 0.18
C ASP A 42 -16.00 -17.46 0.31
N THR A 43 -15.07 -17.07 -0.56
CA THR A 43 -13.68 -17.50 -0.50
C THR A 43 -12.80 -16.27 -0.30
N MET A 44 -11.58 -16.49 0.21
CA MET A 44 -10.62 -15.40 0.33
C MET A 44 -10.36 -14.73 -1.02
N TRP A 45 -10.28 -15.52 -2.09
CA TRP A 45 -10.04 -15.00 -3.43
C TRP A 45 -11.21 -14.12 -3.90
N SER A 46 -12.45 -14.56 -3.69
CA SER A 46 -13.62 -13.78 -4.11
C SER A 46 -13.74 -12.48 -3.34
N ILE A 47 -13.44 -12.49 -2.05
CA ILE A 47 -13.44 -11.29 -1.22
C ILE A 47 -12.35 -10.33 -1.68
N ALA A 48 -11.13 -10.83 -1.86
CA ALA A 48 -10.01 -10.01 -2.31
C ALA A 48 -10.28 -9.41 -3.69
N ASN A 49 -10.87 -10.18 -4.59
CA ASN A 49 -11.22 -9.70 -5.93
C ASN A 49 -12.26 -8.58 -5.88
N ARG A 50 -13.24 -8.71 -4.98
CA ARG A 50 -14.29 -7.69 -4.80
C ARG A 50 -13.73 -6.38 -4.27
N TRP A 51 -12.71 -6.44 -3.42
CA TRP A 51 -12.14 -5.29 -2.74
C TRP A 51 -10.85 -4.79 -3.38
N SER A 52 -10.39 -5.41 -4.46
CA SER A 52 -9.25 -4.92 -5.22
C SER A 52 -9.70 -3.95 -6.30
N ASP A 53 -8.83 -2.97 -6.62
CA ASP A 53 -9.09 -2.13 -7.79
C ASP A 53 -8.50 -2.78 -9.04
N ASP A 54 -8.75 -2.18 -10.20
CA ASP A 54 -8.33 -2.74 -11.49
C ASP A 54 -6.81 -2.80 -11.66
N LYS A 55 -6.07 -2.05 -10.85
CA LYS A 55 -4.61 -1.95 -10.92
C LYS A 55 -3.91 -2.87 -9.92
N GLU A 56 -4.65 -3.48 -9.01
CA GLU A 56 -4.07 -4.30 -7.96
C GLU A 56 -4.09 -5.78 -8.33
N ASP A 57 -3.03 -6.49 -7.93
CA ASP A 57 -2.99 -7.95 -8.01
C ASP A 57 -3.81 -8.54 -6.87
N VAL A 58 -4.78 -9.39 -7.20
CA VAL A 58 -5.66 -10.04 -6.22
C VAL A 58 -4.85 -10.81 -5.16
N ARG A 59 -3.73 -11.41 -5.56
CA ARG A 59 -2.87 -12.15 -4.63
C ARG A 59 -2.24 -11.25 -3.58
N GLU A 60 -1.85 -10.05 -3.96
CA GLU A 60 -1.33 -9.05 -3.01
C GLU A 60 -2.42 -8.60 -2.05
N VAL A 61 -3.64 -8.40 -2.56
CA VAL A 61 -4.79 -8.03 -1.73
C VAL A 61 -5.10 -9.15 -0.72
N MET A 62 -5.09 -10.41 -1.15
CA MET A 62 -5.26 -11.54 -0.24
C MET A 62 -4.20 -11.55 0.86
N HIS A 63 -2.96 -11.29 0.50
CA HIS A 63 -1.86 -11.24 1.46
C HIS A 63 -2.08 -10.15 2.50
N ARG A 64 -2.47 -8.96 2.07
CA ARG A 64 -2.77 -7.85 2.99
C ARG A 64 -3.92 -8.19 3.93
N ILE A 65 -4.97 -8.84 3.42
CA ILE A 65 -6.10 -9.26 4.24
C ILE A 65 -5.63 -10.26 5.30
N CYS A 66 -4.84 -11.25 4.91
CA CYS A 66 -4.31 -12.24 5.85
C CYS A 66 -3.45 -11.59 6.93
N GLU A 67 -2.58 -10.67 6.57
CA GLU A 67 -1.73 -9.96 7.52
C GLU A 67 -2.56 -9.10 8.48
N ALA A 68 -3.54 -8.38 7.96
CA ALA A 68 -4.38 -7.50 8.78
C ALA A 68 -5.22 -8.26 9.81
N ASN A 69 -5.51 -9.53 9.54
CA ASN A 69 -6.34 -10.38 10.40
C ASN A 69 -5.54 -11.46 11.15
N ASN A 70 -4.22 -11.44 11.04
CA ASN A 70 -3.33 -12.43 11.67
C ASN A 70 -3.68 -13.86 11.27
N LEU A 71 -4.04 -14.06 10.01
CA LEU A 71 -4.40 -15.38 9.48
C LEU A 71 -3.16 -16.08 8.95
N LYS A 72 -2.98 -17.33 9.34
CA LYS A 72 -1.87 -18.18 8.86
C LYS A 72 -2.20 -18.87 7.54
N SER A 73 -3.47 -18.96 7.20
CA SER A 73 -3.94 -19.60 5.98
C SER A 73 -5.07 -18.79 5.37
N LYS A 74 -5.45 -19.16 4.15
CA LYS A 74 -6.53 -18.48 3.41
C LYS A 74 -7.91 -19.03 3.75
N HIS A 75 -8.01 -19.90 4.77
CA HIS A 75 -9.29 -20.46 5.18
C HIS A 75 -10.09 -19.45 5.99
N ILE A 76 -11.34 -19.25 5.59
CA ILE A 76 -12.28 -18.37 6.25
C ILE A 76 -13.58 -19.13 6.47
N TYR A 77 -14.39 -18.67 7.43
CA TYR A 77 -15.62 -19.34 7.83
C TYR A 77 -16.79 -18.38 7.75
N PRO A 78 -18.00 -18.88 7.39
CA PRO A 78 -19.19 -18.04 7.45
C PRO A 78 -19.39 -17.44 8.83
N GLY A 79 -19.73 -16.17 8.90
CA GLY A 79 -19.89 -15.43 10.14
C GLY A 79 -18.62 -14.79 10.67
N GLN A 80 -17.48 -15.13 10.12
CA GLN A 80 -16.20 -14.53 10.52
C GLN A 80 -16.17 -13.07 10.09
N VAL A 81 -15.66 -12.19 10.97
CA VAL A 81 -15.47 -10.78 10.66
C VAL A 81 -14.03 -10.58 10.19
N LEU A 82 -13.88 -9.99 9.02
CA LEU A 82 -12.56 -9.68 8.44
C LEU A 82 -12.38 -8.17 8.36
N THR A 83 -11.17 -7.73 8.67
CA THR A 83 -10.73 -6.37 8.42
C THR A 83 -10.06 -6.32 7.05
N ILE A 84 -10.59 -5.53 6.15
CA ILE A 84 -10.09 -5.41 4.78
C ILE A 84 -9.35 -4.07 4.65
N PRO A 85 -8.01 -4.06 4.46
CA PRO A 85 -7.30 -2.83 4.16
C PRO A 85 -7.62 -2.40 2.72
N VAL A 86 -8.33 -1.29 2.59
CA VAL A 86 -8.76 -0.76 1.30
C VAL A 86 -7.88 0.44 0.97
N LYS A 87 -7.36 0.48 -0.25
CA LYS A 87 -6.54 1.59 -0.71
C LYS A 87 -7.40 2.84 -0.83
N ALA A 88 -6.98 3.93 -0.18
CA ALA A 88 -7.68 5.19 -0.27
C ALA A 88 -7.52 5.78 -1.67
N VAL A 89 -8.62 6.26 -2.25
CA VAL A 89 -8.61 6.91 -3.55
C VAL A 89 -7.97 8.30 -3.40
N THR A 90 -6.92 8.56 -4.18
CA THR A 90 -6.32 9.89 -4.19
C THR A 90 -7.21 10.86 -4.96
N GLN A 91 -7.03 12.15 -4.68
CA GLN A 91 -7.79 13.17 -5.38
C GLN A 91 -7.55 13.12 -6.90
N ASN A 92 -6.35 12.75 -7.31
CA ASN A 92 -6.02 12.61 -8.72
C ASN A 92 -6.80 11.46 -9.38
N ASP A 93 -6.92 10.34 -8.69
CA ASP A 93 -7.69 9.20 -9.19
C ASP A 93 -9.18 9.56 -9.32
N PHE A 94 -9.69 10.33 -8.37
CA PHE A 94 -11.06 10.80 -8.40
C PHE A 94 -11.32 11.71 -9.61
N MET A 95 -10.40 12.62 -9.90
CA MET A 95 -10.51 13.51 -11.04
C MET A 95 -10.47 12.76 -12.37
N LEU A 96 -9.63 11.75 -12.48
CA LEU A 96 -9.55 10.90 -13.68
C LEU A 96 -10.78 10.04 -13.87
N ALA A 97 -11.37 9.55 -12.79
CA ALA A 97 -12.57 8.73 -12.83
C ALA A 97 -13.83 9.54 -13.13
N GLY A 98 -13.83 10.83 -12.86
CA GLY A 98 -14.97 11.72 -13.04
C GLY A 98 -15.21 12.20 -14.46
N LYS A 99 -14.48 11.65 -15.43
CA LYS A 99 -14.68 12.03 -16.83
C LYS A 99 -15.56 11.00 -17.55
#